data_88440a4a43afb92ab8b09fc0aa517bcb
#
_entry.id   88440a4a43afb92ab8b09fc0aa517bcb
#
_cell.length_a   1.000
_cell.length_b   1.000
_cell.length_c   1.000
_cell.angle_alpha   90.00
_cell.angle_beta   90.00
_cell.angle_gamma   90.00
#
_symmetry.space_group_name_H-M   'P 1'
#
loop_
_entity.id
_entity.type
_entity.pdbx_description
1 polymer ?
#
loop_
_entity_poly.entity_id
_entity_poly.type
_entity_poly.pdbx_seq_one_letter_code
_entity_poly.pdbx_strand_id
1 'polypeptide(L)'
;MERRFIEEYFPIKEVSLECQNEQNTRKQSLADIHMWWARRPLAASRSSIYASLIPVPTKKNIFLQKEFIKKLSNIESFLDLNLIGDAKKKIKNFNNSLKILDPFSGGGSIPFESLNLGCDVYACDYNPVAVTILKSILDFPFTNSNVTKNNKTI
;
A
#
# COMPACT_ATOMS: atom_id res chain seq x y z
N MET A 1 12.89 15.83 15.73
CA MET A 1 12.01 14.87 15.03
C MET A 1 12.89 13.74 14.52
N GLU A 2 12.49 12.49 14.74
CA GLU A 2 13.29 11.34 14.29
C GLU A 2 13.18 11.22 12.76
N ARG A 3 14.31 11.03 12.07
CA ARG A 3 14.34 10.91 10.60
C ARG A 3 13.72 9.60 10.15
N ARG A 4 13.00 9.66 9.04
CA ARG A 4 12.36 8.50 8.43
C ARG A 4 13.24 7.86 7.37
N PHE A 5 13.09 6.56 7.18
CA PHE A 5 13.92 5.79 6.23
C PHE A 5 13.85 6.34 4.80
N ILE A 6 12.68 6.84 4.39
CA ILE A 6 12.46 7.41 3.06
C ILE A 6 13.35 8.64 2.80
N GLU A 7 13.74 9.40 3.84
CA GLU A 7 14.51 10.63 3.69
C GLU A 7 15.98 10.38 3.32
N GLU A 8 16.53 9.21 3.68
CA GLU A 8 17.98 8.98 3.55
C GLU A 8 18.33 7.75 2.67
N TYR A 9 17.57 6.68 2.74
CA TYR A 9 18.02 5.37 2.23
C TYR A 9 17.04 4.68 1.30
N PHE A 10 16.04 5.39 0.80
CA PHE A 10 15.03 4.77 -0.06
C PHE A 10 15.65 4.20 -1.35
N PRO A 11 15.40 2.93 -1.70
CA PRO A 11 15.99 2.28 -2.87
C PRO A 11 15.24 2.67 -4.16
N ILE A 12 15.39 3.92 -4.61
CA ILE A 12 14.65 4.52 -5.72
C ILE A 12 14.76 3.70 -7.00
N LYS A 13 15.98 3.26 -7.34
CA LYS A 13 16.26 2.55 -8.59
C LYS A 13 15.52 1.22 -8.66
N GLU A 14 15.59 0.45 -7.59
CA GLU A 14 14.96 -0.87 -7.49
C GLU A 14 13.43 -0.77 -7.50
N VAL A 15 12.89 0.17 -6.72
CA VAL A 15 11.44 0.41 -6.69
C VAL A 15 10.94 0.91 -8.04
N SER A 16 11.69 1.77 -8.73
CA SER A 16 11.32 2.25 -10.07
C SER A 16 11.28 1.12 -11.09
N LEU A 17 12.21 0.16 -11.01
CA LEU A 17 12.22 -1.02 -11.87
C LEU A 17 10.96 -1.87 -11.65
N GLU A 18 10.57 -2.12 -10.41
CA GLU A 18 9.35 -2.86 -10.09
C GLU A 18 8.09 -2.12 -10.55
N CYS A 19 8.08 -0.79 -10.50
CA CYS A 19 6.98 0.00 -11.06
C CYS A 19 6.85 -0.17 -12.59
N GLN A 20 7.97 -0.27 -13.30
CA GLN A 20 7.96 -0.55 -14.74
C GLN A 20 7.45 -1.98 -15.03
N ASN A 21 7.89 -2.96 -14.24
CA ASN A 21 7.41 -4.33 -14.32
C ASN A 21 5.89 -4.40 -14.10
N GLU A 22 5.37 -3.69 -13.09
CA GLU A 22 3.93 -3.60 -12.80
C GLU A 22 3.15 -3.03 -13.99
N GLN A 23 3.66 -1.98 -14.64
CA GLN A 23 3.03 -1.39 -15.81
C GLN A 23 2.99 -2.33 -17.02
N ASN A 24 4.03 -3.16 -17.17
CA ASN A 24 4.14 -4.12 -18.28
C ASN A 24 3.29 -5.39 -18.05
N THR A 25 3.03 -5.74 -16.79
CA THR A 25 2.36 -7.00 -16.41
C THR A 25 0.85 -6.83 -16.24
N ARG A 26 0.19 -6.01 -17.00
CA ARG A 26 -1.22 -5.55 -16.92
C ARG A 26 -2.33 -6.59 -16.66
N LYS A 27 -2.01 -7.80 -16.24
CA LYS A 27 -3.00 -8.86 -16.00
C LYS A 27 -3.38 -8.95 -14.52
N GLN A 28 -4.70 -8.82 -14.23
CA GLN A 28 -5.33 -9.06 -12.92
C GLN A 28 -4.94 -8.06 -11.81
N SER A 29 -5.02 -6.77 -12.09
CA SER A 29 -4.79 -5.73 -11.09
C SER A 29 -6.09 -5.01 -10.75
N LEU A 30 -6.11 -4.29 -9.62
CA LEU A 30 -7.20 -3.36 -9.28
C LEU A 30 -7.48 -2.32 -10.39
N ALA A 31 -6.52 -2.14 -11.34
CA ALA A 31 -6.69 -1.33 -12.53
C ALA A 31 -7.81 -1.83 -13.45
N ASP A 32 -8.14 -3.12 -13.40
CA ASP A 32 -9.15 -3.72 -14.26
C ASP A 32 -10.59 -3.36 -13.82
N ILE A 33 -10.77 -2.89 -12.59
CA ILE A 33 -12.07 -2.39 -12.11
C ILE A 33 -12.45 -1.11 -12.82
N HIS A 34 -11.54 -0.16 -12.90
CA HIS A 34 -11.70 1.08 -13.66
C HIS A 34 -10.35 1.70 -13.98
N MET A 35 -10.15 2.15 -15.22
CA MET A 35 -8.92 2.83 -15.63
C MET A 35 -8.92 4.26 -15.09
N TRP A 36 -7.95 4.54 -14.19
CA TRP A 36 -7.69 5.90 -13.70
C TRP A 36 -6.39 6.42 -14.29
N TRP A 37 -6.42 7.57 -14.97
CA TRP A 37 -5.30 8.07 -15.77
C TRP A 37 -4.02 8.34 -15.00
N ALA A 38 -4.14 8.86 -13.78
CA ALA A 38 -3.00 9.22 -12.94
C ALA A 38 -2.74 8.18 -11.84
N ARG A 39 -3.08 6.90 -12.06
CA ARG A 39 -2.87 5.86 -11.07
C ARG A 39 -1.41 5.66 -10.74
N ARG A 40 -1.08 5.65 -9.47
CA ARG A 40 0.27 5.34 -8.98
C ARG A 40 0.46 3.83 -8.92
N PRO A 41 1.67 3.33 -9.28
CA PRO A 41 2.00 1.91 -9.09
C PRO A 41 1.84 1.48 -7.64
N LEU A 42 1.31 0.28 -7.41
CA LEU A 42 1.14 -0.29 -6.07
C LEU A 42 2.50 -0.54 -5.41
N ALA A 43 3.49 -1.00 -6.20
CA ALA A 43 4.87 -1.17 -5.77
C ALA A 43 5.46 0.11 -5.15
N ALA A 44 5.32 1.25 -5.84
CA ALA A 44 5.77 2.54 -5.33
C ALA A 44 5.00 2.98 -4.10
N SER A 45 3.66 2.87 -4.13
CA SER A 45 2.79 3.28 -3.03
C SER A 45 3.13 2.50 -1.76
N ARG A 46 3.19 1.17 -1.82
CA ARG A 46 3.53 0.29 -0.69
C ARG A 46 4.89 0.59 -0.10
N SER A 47 5.91 0.68 -0.97
CA SER A 47 7.29 0.89 -0.55
C SER A 47 7.50 2.27 0.09
N SER A 48 6.93 3.32 -0.50
CA SER A 48 7.07 4.70 0.01
C SER A 48 6.32 4.89 1.33
N ILE A 49 5.10 4.36 1.45
CA ILE A 49 4.35 4.40 2.70
C ILE A 49 5.13 3.69 3.81
N TYR A 50 5.56 2.46 3.56
CA TYR A 50 6.34 1.71 4.55
C TYR A 50 7.60 2.49 4.98
N ALA A 51 8.39 3.00 4.03
CA ALA A 51 9.62 3.74 4.32
C ALA A 51 9.37 5.06 5.04
N SER A 52 8.21 5.69 4.85
CA SER A 52 7.80 6.91 5.56
C SER A 52 7.39 6.65 7.01
N LEU A 53 6.94 5.44 7.32
CA LEU A 53 6.41 5.09 8.64
C LEU A 53 7.47 4.55 9.60
N ILE A 54 8.61 4.07 9.08
CA ILE A 54 9.68 3.52 9.89
C ILE A 54 10.83 4.53 10.08
N PRO A 55 11.47 4.56 11.25
CA PRO A 55 12.63 5.39 11.49
C PRO A 55 13.86 4.85 10.75
N VAL A 56 14.88 5.68 10.64
CA VAL A 56 16.21 5.26 10.16
C VAL A 56 16.80 4.27 11.16
N PRO A 57 17.11 3.03 10.76
CA PRO A 57 17.70 2.05 11.65
C PRO A 57 19.19 2.34 11.91
N THR A 58 19.77 1.61 12.86
CA THR A 58 21.23 1.66 13.07
C THR A 58 21.98 1.25 11.80
N LYS A 59 23.20 1.75 11.60
CA LYS A 59 24.02 1.53 10.40
C LYS A 59 24.09 0.05 9.97
N LYS A 60 24.17 -0.88 10.95
CA LYS A 60 24.22 -2.33 10.69
C LYS A 60 22.94 -2.86 10.00
N ASN A 61 21.79 -2.24 10.23
CA ASN A 61 20.49 -2.72 9.76
C ASN A 61 19.99 -2.02 8.50
N ILE A 62 20.71 -1.00 7.99
CA ILE A 62 20.30 -0.26 6.78
C ILE A 62 20.19 -1.19 5.58
N PHE A 63 21.19 -2.05 5.36
CA PHE A 63 21.18 -3.01 4.25
C PHE A 63 19.98 -3.97 4.33
N LEU A 64 19.73 -4.56 5.49
CA LEU A 64 18.59 -5.46 5.69
C LEU A 64 17.26 -4.76 5.45
N GLN A 65 17.16 -3.50 5.84
CA GLN A 65 15.95 -2.70 5.64
C GLN A 65 15.74 -2.34 4.16
N LYS A 66 16.81 -2.04 3.42
CA LYS A 66 16.74 -1.85 1.96
C LYS A 66 16.27 -3.10 1.24
N GLU A 67 16.84 -4.27 1.59
CA GLU A 67 16.43 -5.55 1.02
C GLU A 67 14.97 -5.89 1.36
N PHE A 68 14.51 -5.52 2.54
CA PHE A 68 13.11 -5.70 2.91
C PHE A 68 12.18 -4.83 2.05
N ILE A 69 12.54 -3.56 1.81
CA ILE A 69 11.76 -2.65 0.95
C ILE A 69 11.76 -3.15 -0.50
N LYS A 70 12.88 -3.68 -1.02
CA LYS A 70 12.91 -4.30 -2.35
C LYS A 70 11.94 -5.48 -2.45
N LYS A 71 11.89 -6.35 -1.43
CA LYS A 71 10.90 -7.44 -1.39
C LYS A 71 9.47 -6.91 -1.37
N LEU A 72 9.20 -5.87 -0.57
CA LEU A 72 7.88 -5.22 -0.52
C LEU A 72 7.49 -4.58 -1.85
N SER A 73 8.45 -4.08 -2.65
CA SER A 73 8.16 -3.47 -3.94
C SER A 73 7.81 -4.47 -5.03
N ASN A 74 8.12 -5.75 -4.86
CA ASN A 74 7.76 -6.78 -5.84
C ASN A 74 6.24 -6.81 -6.07
N ILE A 75 5.84 -6.96 -7.32
CA ILE A 75 4.43 -6.91 -7.74
C ILE A 75 3.57 -7.98 -7.03
N GLU A 76 4.14 -9.16 -6.78
CA GLU A 76 3.40 -10.28 -6.15
C GLU A 76 3.38 -10.19 -4.62
N SER A 77 4.13 -9.27 -4.03
CA SER A 77 4.28 -9.18 -2.57
C SER A 77 2.98 -8.84 -1.84
N PHE A 78 1.97 -8.28 -2.51
CA PHE A 78 0.66 -8.03 -1.90
C PHE A 78 -0.10 -9.32 -1.55
N LEU A 79 0.25 -10.45 -2.19
CA LEU A 79 -0.29 -11.77 -1.91
C LEU A 79 0.50 -12.52 -0.83
N ASP A 80 1.72 -12.07 -0.53
CA ASP A 80 2.55 -12.66 0.53
C ASP A 80 2.11 -12.15 1.91
N LEU A 81 1.18 -12.90 2.53
CA LEU A 81 0.64 -12.56 3.84
C LEU A 81 1.71 -12.52 4.94
N ASN A 82 2.78 -13.30 4.82
CA ASN A 82 3.87 -13.31 5.80
C ASN A 82 4.69 -12.01 5.69
N LEU A 83 5.07 -11.63 4.46
CA LEU A 83 5.83 -10.40 4.22
C LEU A 83 5.04 -9.15 4.64
N ILE A 84 3.75 -9.09 4.29
CA ILE A 84 2.86 -8.00 4.70
C ILE A 84 2.66 -8.02 6.23
N GLY A 85 2.51 -9.19 6.83
CA GLY A 85 2.40 -9.35 8.28
C GLY A 85 3.65 -8.84 9.02
N ASP A 86 4.82 -9.11 8.50
CA ASP A 86 6.09 -8.61 9.05
C ASP A 86 6.24 -7.09 8.88
N ALA A 87 5.78 -6.54 7.75
CA ALA A 87 5.73 -5.09 7.56
C ALA A 87 4.82 -4.42 8.60
N LYS A 88 3.60 -4.95 8.81
CA LYS A 88 2.67 -4.47 9.83
C LYS A 88 3.29 -4.51 11.24
N LYS A 89 3.93 -5.61 11.61
CA LYS A 89 4.59 -5.75 12.92
C LYS A 89 5.68 -4.70 13.09
N LYS A 90 6.54 -4.52 12.07
CA LYS A 90 7.60 -3.50 12.11
C LYS A 90 7.04 -2.10 12.27
N ILE A 91 6.01 -1.74 11.51
CA ILE A 91 5.33 -0.43 11.62
C ILE A 91 4.77 -0.25 13.04
N LYS A 92 4.03 -1.24 13.54
CA LYS A 92 3.38 -1.20 14.85
C LYS A 92 4.36 -1.05 16.01
N ASN A 93 5.58 -1.59 15.89
CA ASN A 93 6.63 -1.45 16.90
C ASN A 93 7.07 0.02 17.10
N PHE A 94 6.89 0.86 16.09
CA PHE A 94 7.25 2.29 16.17
C PHE A 94 6.06 3.20 16.45
N ASN A 95 4.86 2.77 16.08
CA ASN A 95 3.64 3.54 16.32
C ASN A 95 2.40 2.63 16.32
N ASN A 96 1.65 2.65 17.42
CA ASN A 96 0.48 1.78 17.60
C ASN A 96 -0.77 2.24 16.83
N SER A 97 -0.85 3.50 16.41
CA SER A 97 -2.00 4.05 15.68
C SER A 97 -1.49 5.04 14.63
N LEU A 98 -1.42 4.57 13.41
CA LEU A 98 -1.01 5.39 12.26
C LEU A 98 -2.22 5.75 11.42
N LYS A 99 -2.42 7.05 11.24
CA LYS A 99 -3.45 7.63 10.39
C LYS A 99 -2.82 8.21 9.16
N ILE A 100 -3.34 7.84 8.00
CA ILE A 100 -2.89 8.34 6.70
C ILE A 100 -4.05 9.10 6.07
N LEU A 101 -3.77 10.30 5.61
CA LEU A 101 -4.69 11.12 4.84
C LEU A 101 -4.16 11.22 3.40
N ASP A 102 -4.99 10.82 2.45
CA ASP A 102 -4.79 11.09 1.03
C ASP A 102 -5.93 11.97 0.51
N PRO A 103 -5.71 13.28 0.38
CA PRO A 103 -6.76 14.23 0.00
C PRO A 103 -7.07 14.25 -1.50
N PHE A 104 -6.25 13.56 -2.34
CA PHE A 104 -6.38 13.47 -3.79
C PHE A 104 -6.19 12.04 -4.28
N SER A 105 -6.98 11.14 -3.74
CA SER A 105 -6.77 9.69 -3.81
C SER A 105 -6.89 9.08 -5.21
N GLY A 106 -7.59 9.71 -6.13
CA GLY A 106 -7.77 9.24 -7.50
C GLY A 106 -8.19 7.76 -7.57
N GLY A 107 -7.36 6.93 -8.18
CA GLY A 107 -7.57 5.49 -8.30
C GLY A 107 -7.32 4.67 -7.03
N GLY A 108 -6.98 5.30 -5.89
CA GLY A 108 -6.94 4.67 -4.58
C GLY A 108 -5.69 3.83 -4.27
N SER A 109 -4.59 3.95 -5.03
CA SER A 109 -3.39 3.14 -4.80
C SER A 109 -2.77 3.36 -3.42
N ILE A 110 -2.63 4.63 -2.99
CA ILE A 110 -2.08 4.97 -1.68
C ILE A 110 -3.00 4.50 -0.54
N PRO A 111 -4.31 4.83 -0.55
CA PRO A 111 -5.24 4.33 0.46
C PRO A 111 -5.26 2.80 0.56
N PHE A 112 -5.29 2.11 -0.57
CA PHE A 112 -5.31 0.65 -0.62
C PHE A 112 -4.07 0.03 0.05
N GLU A 113 -2.87 0.48 -0.33
CA GLU A 113 -1.63 -0.03 0.25
C GLU A 113 -1.46 0.38 1.72
N SER A 114 -1.98 1.55 2.11
CA SER A 114 -1.99 1.97 3.52
C SER A 114 -2.83 1.04 4.40
N LEU A 115 -4.03 0.68 3.95
CA LEU A 115 -4.88 -0.31 4.63
C LEU A 115 -4.21 -1.67 4.67
N ASN A 116 -3.60 -2.08 3.55
CA ASN A 116 -2.86 -3.33 3.48
C ASN A 116 -1.69 -3.39 4.45
N LEU A 117 -1.06 -2.26 4.76
CA LEU A 117 -0.02 -2.12 5.78
C LEU A 117 -0.56 -1.93 7.21
N GLY A 118 -1.88 -1.92 7.40
CA GLY A 118 -2.53 -1.87 8.71
C GLY A 118 -2.68 -0.47 9.29
N CYS A 119 -2.73 0.56 8.45
CA CYS A 119 -2.98 1.93 8.87
C CYS A 119 -4.47 2.27 8.82
N ASP A 120 -4.90 3.22 9.65
CA ASP A 120 -6.19 3.88 9.50
C ASP A 120 -6.10 4.89 8.35
N VAL A 121 -7.06 4.87 7.42
CA VAL A 121 -6.96 5.66 6.19
C VAL A 121 -8.15 6.58 6.01
N TYR A 122 -7.85 7.82 5.67
CA TYR A 122 -8.80 8.82 5.22
C TYR A 122 -8.50 9.15 3.76
N ALA A 123 -9.38 8.71 2.87
CA ALA A 123 -9.27 8.90 1.43
C ALA A 123 -10.33 9.90 0.96
N CYS A 124 -9.91 10.94 0.25
CA CYS A 124 -10.78 11.95 -0.31
C CYS A 124 -10.44 12.19 -1.79
N ASP A 125 -11.45 12.58 -2.55
CA ASP A 125 -11.26 13.09 -3.91
C ASP A 125 -12.42 14.02 -4.28
N TYR A 126 -12.14 15.01 -5.12
CA TYR A 126 -13.17 15.92 -5.62
C TYR A 126 -14.01 15.28 -6.74
N ASN A 127 -13.41 14.35 -7.50
CA ASN A 127 -14.07 13.70 -8.62
C ASN A 127 -15.01 12.57 -8.14
N PRO A 128 -16.31 12.63 -8.44
CA PRO A 128 -17.27 11.59 -7.99
C PRO A 128 -16.97 10.20 -8.56
N VAL A 129 -16.32 10.10 -9.71
CA VAL A 129 -15.87 8.82 -10.28
C VAL A 129 -14.77 8.24 -9.40
N ALA A 130 -13.78 9.04 -8.99
CA ALA A 130 -12.75 8.61 -8.05
C ALA A 130 -13.36 8.14 -6.71
N VAL A 131 -14.33 8.89 -6.17
CA VAL A 131 -15.04 8.50 -4.94
C VAL A 131 -15.76 7.15 -5.10
N THR A 132 -16.35 6.90 -6.26
CA THR A 132 -16.99 5.61 -6.55
C THR A 132 -15.96 4.47 -6.60
N ILE A 133 -14.80 4.70 -7.24
CA ILE A 133 -13.70 3.74 -7.27
C ILE A 133 -13.21 3.46 -5.85
N LEU A 134 -12.98 4.50 -5.05
CA LEU A 134 -12.53 4.37 -3.66
C LEU A 134 -13.51 3.53 -2.83
N LYS A 135 -14.80 3.80 -2.90
CA LYS A 135 -15.82 2.98 -2.22
C LYS A 135 -15.79 1.53 -2.67
N SER A 136 -15.63 1.29 -3.97
CA SER A 136 -15.58 -0.07 -4.52
C SER A 136 -14.37 -0.88 -4.04
N ILE A 137 -13.24 -0.21 -3.79
CA ILE A 137 -12.00 -0.88 -3.40
C ILE A 137 -11.83 -0.94 -1.88
N LEU A 138 -12.22 0.13 -1.16
CA LEU A 138 -11.88 0.31 0.25
C LEU A 138 -13.06 0.03 1.20
N ASP A 139 -14.30 0.24 0.76
CA ASP A 139 -15.48 0.17 1.64
C ASP A 139 -16.33 -1.09 1.37
N PHE A 140 -16.79 -1.29 0.16
CA PHE A 140 -17.71 -2.38 -0.18
C PHE A 140 -17.19 -3.78 0.13
N PRO A 141 -15.92 -4.13 -0.06
CA PRO A 141 -15.41 -5.45 0.32
C PRO A 141 -15.50 -5.73 1.82
N PHE A 142 -15.37 -4.71 2.65
CA PHE A 142 -15.44 -4.84 4.11
C PHE A 142 -16.88 -4.82 4.63
N THR A 143 -17.72 -3.94 4.11
CA THR A 143 -19.13 -3.80 4.54
C THR A 143 -19.97 -4.99 4.08
N ASN A 144 -19.68 -5.56 2.91
CA ASN A 144 -20.44 -6.69 2.34
C ASN A 144 -19.85 -8.07 2.67
N SER A 145 -18.69 -8.16 3.30
CA SER A 145 -18.09 -9.45 3.67
C SER A 145 -18.96 -10.29 4.63
N ASN A 146 -19.87 -9.67 5.37
CA ASN A 146 -20.82 -10.35 6.26
C ASN A 146 -22.05 -10.88 5.52
N VAL A 147 -22.37 -10.41 4.32
CA VAL A 147 -23.53 -10.86 3.54
C VAL A 147 -23.30 -12.29 3.00
N THR A 148 -22.07 -12.62 2.64
CA THR A 148 -21.71 -13.95 2.13
C THR A 148 -21.72 -15.04 3.21
N LYS A 149 -21.60 -14.70 4.49
CA LYS A 149 -21.69 -15.67 5.59
C LYS A 149 -23.13 -16.11 5.88
N ASN A 150 -24.11 -15.27 5.58
CA ASN A 150 -25.53 -15.56 5.84
C ASN A 150 -26.24 -16.26 4.67
N ASN A 151 -25.64 -16.32 3.48
CA ASN A 151 -26.22 -16.94 2.29
C ASN A 151 -25.72 -18.37 2.03
N LYS A 152 -25.08 -19.03 3.01
CA LYS A 152 -24.77 -20.47 2.98
C LYS A 152 -25.79 -21.29 3.76
N THR A 153 -27.07 -20.93 3.65
CA THR A 153 -28.16 -21.79 4.11
C THR A 153 -29.29 -21.67 3.09
N ILE A 154 -29.10 -22.26 1.94
CA ILE A 154 -30.15 -22.89 1.14
C ILE A 154 -29.50 -24.06 0.38
#